data_c4a327c1ddedf91316f13c3128a2e5f4
#
_entry.id   c4a327c1ddedf91316f13c3128a2e5f4
#
_cell.length_a   1.000
_cell.length_b   1.000
_cell.length_c   1.000
_cell.angle_alpha   90.00
_cell.angle_beta   90.00
_cell.angle_gamma   90.00
#
_symmetry.space_group_name_H-M   'P 1'
#
loop_
_entity.id
_entity.type
_entity.pdbx_description
1 polymer ?
#
loop_
_entity_poly.entity_id
_entity_poly.type
_entity_poly.pdbx_seq_one_letter_code
_entity_poly.pdbx_strand_id
1 'polypeptide(L)'
;MITIVTYIFEPSAYVRFGVLHLLALASIIAFPIARKPVYALGIGILLLLIPLSSNSNLVWFGLQETGTFAVDYFPLNPWLGIFFICLAISSQIYPDGKPLLNFKWPERWLWFGRNTLIIYLIHQPILIGILIFSGQVSLGDL
;
A
#
# COMPACT_ATOMS: atom_id res chain seq x y z
N MET A 1 -3.02 -9.89 9.98
CA MET A 1 -4.26 -9.49 10.67
C MET A 1 -5.37 -9.14 9.69
N ILE A 2 -5.19 -8.19 8.76
CA ILE A 2 -6.24 -7.76 7.80
C ILE A 2 -6.80 -8.96 7.02
N THR A 3 -5.94 -9.81 6.45
CA THR A 3 -6.32 -11.02 5.71
C THR A 3 -7.22 -11.95 6.53
N ILE A 4 -6.92 -12.15 7.81
CA ILE A 4 -7.70 -13.04 8.68
C ILE A 4 -9.08 -12.41 8.97
N VAL A 5 -9.10 -11.12 9.24
CA VAL A 5 -10.36 -10.39 9.51
C VAL A 5 -11.23 -10.41 8.27
N THR A 6 -10.70 -10.05 7.10
CA THR A 6 -11.47 -10.05 5.84
C THR A 6 -11.90 -11.44 5.42
N TYR A 7 -11.11 -12.49 5.68
CA TYR A 7 -11.49 -13.88 5.43
C TYR A 7 -12.69 -14.33 6.28
N ILE A 8 -12.79 -13.85 7.53
CA ILE A 8 -13.92 -14.17 8.41
C ILE A 8 -15.21 -13.51 7.93
N PHE A 9 -15.10 -12.25 7.43
CA PHE A 9 -16.28 -11.49 6.98
C PHE A 9 -16.70 -11.83 5.55
N GLU A 10 -15.74 -12.07 4.64
CA GLU A 10 -16.01 -12.34 3.23
C GLU A 10 -14.99 -13.36 2.68
N PRO A 11 -15.26 -14.67 2.84
CA PRO A 11 -14.34 -15.73 2.39
C PRO A 11 -14.10 -15.76 0.87
N SER A 12 -15.01 -15.19 0.07
CA SER A 12 -14.92 -15.16 -1.40
C SER A 12 -14.01 -14.06 -1.91
N ALA A 13 -13.87 -12.94 -1.18
CA ALA A 13 -13.19 -11.72 -1.61
C ALA A 13 -12.18 -11.18 -0.58
N TYR A 14 -11.62 -12.04 0.28
CA TYR A 14 -10.68 -11.61 1.31
C TYR A 14 -9.38 -10.99 0.75
N VAL A 15 -8.77 -10.11 1.51
CA VAL A 15 -7.51 -9.44 1.14
C VAL A 15 -6.36 -10.44 1.16
N ARG A 16 -5.86 -10.80 -0.02
CA ARG A 16 -4.69 -11.69 -0.19
C ARG A 16 -3.38 -10.91 -0.11
N PHE A 17 -3.28 -9.83 -0.88
CA PHE A 17 -2.11 -8.96 -0.91
C PHE A 17 -2.56 -7.51 -1.10
N GLY A 18 -2.78 -6.80 0.01
CA GLY A 18 -3.20 -5.40 0.02
C GLY A 18 -2.03 -4.42 0.12
N VAL A 19 -2.35 -3.13 0.09
CA VAL A 19 -1.39 -2.02 0.14
C VAL A 19 -0.43 -2.11 1.33
N LEU A 20 -0.89 -2.57 2.50
CA LEU A 20 -0.01 -2.72 3.68
C LEU A 20 1.03 -3.83 3.50
N HIS A 21 0.68 -4.92 2.82
CA HIS A 21 1.62 -5.99 2.50
C HIS A 21 2.68 -5.47 1.50
N LEU A 22 2.22 -4.73 0.48
CA LEU A 22 3.12 -4.08 -0.48
C LEU A 22 4.10 -3.14 0.21
N LEU A 23 3.62 -2.24 1.07
CA LEU A 23 4.47 -1.27 1.77
C LEU A 23 5.46 -1.94 2.72
N ALA A 24 5.03 -2.99 3.44
CA ALA A 24 5.91 -3.75 4.32
C ALA A 24 7.03 -4.44 3.53
N LEU A 25 6.67 -5.15 2.47
CA LEU A 25 7.64 -5.84 1.60
C LEU A 25 8.58 -4.85 0.91
N ALA A 26 8.03 -3.77 0.35
CA ALA A 26 8.81 -2.72 -0.30
C ALA A 26 9.80 -2.06 0.67
N SER A 27 9.41 -1.82 1.92
CA SER A 27 10.27 -1.24 2.95
C SER A 27 11.43 -2.16 3.32
N ILE A 28 11.17 -3.47 3.43
CA ILE A 28 12.21 -4.48 3.72
C ILE A 28 13.23 -4.53 2.57
N ILE A 29 12.74 -4.60 1.32
CA ILE A 29 13.61 -4.66 0.13
C ILE A 29 14.37 -3.35 -0.05
N ALA A 30 13.74 -2.21 0.23
CA ALA A 30 14.34 -0.89 0.09
C ALA A 30 15.38 -0.57 1.16
N PHE A 31 15.32 -1.20 2.32
CA PHE A 31 16.19 -0.89 3.47
C PHE A 31 17.70 -0.82 3.11
N PRO A 32 18.31 -1.82 2.43
CA PRO A 32 19.70 -1.77 2.07
C PRO A 32 20.04 -0.73 0.99
N ILE A 33 19.03 -0.27 0.25
CA ILE A 33 19.18 0.62 -0.91
C ILE A 33 18.77 2.06 -0.57
N ALA A 34 18.11 2.28 0.57
CA ALA A 34 17.50 3.56 0.94
C ALA A 34 18.48 4.76 0.91
N ARG A 35 19.78 4.52 1.16
CA ARG A 35 20.83 5.56 1.11
C ARG A 35 21.52 5.70 -0.25
N LYS A 36 21.06 4.98 -1.26
CA LYS A 36 21.69 4.94 -2.59
C LYS A 36 20.66 5.30 -3.67
N PRO A 37 20.34 6.60 -3.86
CA PRO A 37 19.25 7.04 -4.74
C PRO A 37 19.40 6.59 -6.19
N VAL A 38 20.63 6.53 -6.71
CA VAL A 38 20.89 6.11 -8.09
C VAL A 38 20.48 4.64 -8.30
N TYR A 39 20.79 3.76 -7.35
CA TYR A 39 20.39 2.36 -7.42
C TYR A 39 18.87 2.20 -7.25
N ALA A 40 18.26 2.96 -6.34
CA ALA A 40 16.80 2.95 -6.17
C ALA A 40 16.10 3.39 -7.46
N LEU A 41 16.57 4.47 -8.10
CA LEU A 41 16.02 4.94 -9.38
C LEU A 41 16.17 3.88 -10.48
N GLY A 42 17.36 3.30 -10.63
CA GLY A 42 17.63 2.27 -11.63
C GLY A 42 16.74 1.05 -11.44
N ILE A 43 16.60 0.54 -10.23
CA ILE A 43 15.71 -0.59 -9.89
C ILE A 43 14.25 -0.21 -10.16
N GLY A 44 13.82 0.98 -9.77
CA GLY A 44 12.46 1.45 -10.01
C GLY A 44 12.10 1.48 -11.50
N ILE A 45 12.97 2.04 -12.33
CA ILE A 45 12.79 2.09 -13.79
C ILE A 45 12.79 0.67 -14.37
N LEU A 46 13.73 -0.18 -13.95
CA LEU A 46 13.82 -1.56 -14.42
C LEU A 46 12.54 -2.35 -14.11
N LEU A 47 12.00 -2.23 -12.91
CA LEU A 47 10.76 -2.87 -12.50
C LEU A 47 9.54 -2.39 -13.30
N LEU A 48 9.52 -1.12 -13.73
CA LEU A 48 8.45 -0.61 -14.59
C LEU A 48 8.55 -1.10 -16.03
N LEU A 49 9.77 -1.30 -16.53
CA LEU A 49 10.02 -1.74 -17.91
C LEU A 49 9.86 -3.25 -18.08
N ILE A 50 10.15 -4.03 -17.05
CA ILE A 50 10.05 -5.49 -17.08
C ILE A 50 8.76 -5.92 -16.39
N PRO A 51 7.76 -6.40 -17.15
CA PRO A 51 6.56 -6.94 -16.53
C PRO A 51 6.95 -8.20 -15.74
N LEU A 52 6.69 -8.19 -14.43
CA LEU A 52 6.83 -9.37 -13.61
C LEU A 52 5.82 -10.41 -14.06
N SER A 53 6.29 -11.67 -14.24
CA SER A 53 5.45 -12.76 -14.72
C SER A 53 4.25 -12.97 -13.80
N SER A 54 3.08 -12.99 -14.41
CA SER A 54 1.83 -13.30 -13.73
C SER A 54 1.71 -14.82 -13.55
N ASN A 55 1.61 -15.27 -12.29
CA ASN A 55 1.38 -16.67 -11.98
C ASN A 55 0.38 -16.78 -10.83
N SER A 56 -0.68 -17.56 -11.02
CA SER A 56 -1.75 -17.73 -10.04
C SER A 56 -1.26 -18.24 -8.67
N ASN A 57 -0.14 -18.97 -8.64
CA ASN A 57 0.48 -19.44 -7.40
C ASN A 57 1.23 -18.35 -6.61
N LEU A 58 1.49 -17.22 -7.22
CA LEU A 58 2.26 -16.13 -6.63
C LEU A 58 1.40 -14.93 -6.17
N VAL A 59 0.09 -15.14 -6.07
CA VAL A 59 -0.87 -14.11 -5.58
C VAL A 59 -0.46 -13.55 -4.23
N TRP A 60 0.05 -14.40 -3.34
CA TRP A 60 0.50 -14.01 -1.99
C TRP A 60 1.71 -13.06 -2.00
N PHE A 61 2.45 -13.03 -3.09
CA PHE A 61 3.56 -12.11 -3.31
C PHE A 61 3.19 -10.91 -4.18
N GLY A 62 1.91 -10.73 -4.51
CA GLY A 62 1.48 -9.62 -5.34
C GLY A 62 1.90 -9.73 -6.81
N LEU A 63 2.10 -10.95 -7.32
CA LEU A 63 2.56 -11.22 -8.70
C LEU A 63 1.44 -11.77 -9.58
N GLN A 64 0.19 -11.52 -9.26
CA GLN A 64 -0.95 -11.96 -10.08
C GLN A 64 -1.44 -10.83 -10.99
N GLU A 65 -1.99 -11.23 -12.14
CA GLU A 65 -2.63 -10.37 -13.12
C GLU A 65 -3.86 -9.65 -12.55
N THR A 66 -4.08 -8.41 -13.00
CA THR A 66 -5.27 -7.62 -12.67
C THR A 66 -6.53 -8.31 -13.15
N GLY A 67 -7.42 -8.68 -12.25
CA GLY A 67 -8.68 -9.37 -12.57
C GLY A 67 -9.15 -10.32 -11.46
N THR A 68 -8.36 -10.53 -10.42
CA THR A 68 -8.83 -11.26 -9.24
C THR A 68 -9.72 -10.36 -8.39
N PHE A 69 -10.91 -10.86 -8.12
CA PHE A 69 -11.82 -10.27 -7.13
C PHE A 69 -11.20 -10.39 -5.73
N ALA A 70 -10.42 -9.40 -5.34
CA ALA A 70 -9.97 -9.21 -3.98
C ALA A 70 -10.18 -7.74 -3.64
N VAL A 71 -10.75 -7.47 -2.48
CA VAL A 71 -11.23 -6.14 -2.05
C VAL A 71 -10.13 -5.08 -2.00
N ASP A 72 -8.85 -5.46 -1.90
CA ASP A 72 -7.73 -4.53 -1.82
C ASP A 72 -6.46 -5.21 -2.36
N TYR A 73 -6.48 -5.55 -3.66
CA TYR A 73 -5.33 -6.19 -4.29
C TYR A 73 -4.39 -5.16 -4.91
N PHE A 74 -3.16 -5.08 -4.38
CA PHE A 74 -2.10 -4.23 -4.90
C PHE A 74 -0.96 -5.11 -5.43
N PRO A 75 -0.86 -5.33 -6.75
CA PRO A 75 0.23 -6.10 -7.33
C PRO A 75 1.58 -5.41 -7.11
N LEU A 76 2.66 -6.20 -6.97
CA LEU A 76 4.01 -5.64 -6.85
C LEU A 76 4.38 -4.79 -8.06
N ASN A 77 4.03 -5.22 -9.27
CA ASN A 77 4.22 -4.43 -10.47
C ASN A 77 2.88 -3.74 -10.85
N PRO A 78 2.81 -2.42 -11.07
CA PRO A 78 3.94 -1.46 -11.15
C PRO A 78 4.32 -0.78 -9.82
N TRP A 79 3.60 -1.05 -8.74
CA TRP A 79 3.66 -0.27 -7.49
C TRP A 79 5.03 -0.30 -6.80
N LEU A 80 5.73 -1.44 -6.85
CA LEU A 80 7.09 -1.53 -6.31
C LEU A 80 8.06 -0.64 -7.09
N GLY A 81 7.93 -0.57 -8.41
CA GLY A 81 8.71 0.33 -9.25
C GLY A 81 8.49 1.79 -8.90
N ILE A 82 7.22 2.20 -8.75
CA ILE A 82 6.84 3.54 -8.31
C ILE A 82 7.42 3.84 -6.93
N PHE A 83 7.32 2.90 -5.99
CA PHE A 83 7.89 3.04 -4.64
C PHE A 83 9.39 3.36 -4.68
N PHE A 84 10.17 2.63 -5.48
CA PHE A 84 11.61 2.84 -5.60
C PHE A 84 11.96 4.19 -6.27
N ILE A 85 11.19 4.64 -7.25
CA ILE A 85 11.36 5.96 -7.86
C ILE A 85 11.08 7.06 -6.82
N CYS A 86 9.98 6.94 -6.08
CA CYS A 86 9.66 7.87 -5.01
C CYS A 86 10.73 7.89 -3.90
N LEU A 87 11.29 6.73 -3.56
CA LEU A 87 12.40 6.63 -2.62
C LEU A 87 13.64 7.38 -3.12
N ALA A 88 14.00 7.23 -4.39
CA ALA A 88 15.11 7.94 -5.00
C ALA A 88 14.90 9.46 -4.97
N ILE A 89 13.71 9.92 -5.36
CA ILE A 89 13.34 11.34 -5.34
C ILE A 89 13.35 11.89 -3.91
N SER A 90 12.74 11.17 -2.97
CA SER A 90 12.65 11.61 -1.57
C SER A 90 14.01 11.74 -0.92
N SER A 91 14.96 10.86 -1.24
CA SER A 91 16.33 10.92 -0.71
C SER A 91 17.12 12.14 -1.22
N GLN A 92 16.74 12.69 -2.38
CA GLN A 92 17.31 13.94 -2.91
C GLN A 92 16.65 15.18 -2.27
N ILE A 93 15.33 15.11 -2.05
CA ILE A 93 14.56 16.21 -1.46
C ILE A 93 14.82 16.34 0.04
N TYR A 94 15.07 15.22 0.73
CA TYR A 94 15.28 15.16 2.18
C TYR A 94 16.68 14.62 2.52
N PRO A 95 17.77 15.33 2.17
CA PRO A 95 19.11 14.91 2.53
C PRO A 95 19.21 14.81 4.07
N ASP A 96 19.72 13.69 4.57
CA ASP A 96 19.85 13.39 6.00
C ASP A 96 18.51 13.34 6.78
N GLY A 97 17.40 13.14 6.09
CA GLY A 97 16.07 13.11 6.71
C GLY A 97 15.57 14.45 7.24
N LYS A 98 16.22 15.55 6.87
CA LYS A 98 15.81 16.90 7.28
C LYS A 98 14.85 17.48 6.25
N PRO A 99 13.72 18.06 6.68
CA PRO A 99 12.79 18.70 5.76
C PRO A 99 13.43 19.95 5.14
N LEU A 100 13.26 20.14 3.82
CA LEU A 100 13.69 21.35 3.12
C LEU A 100 12.94 22.61 3.59
N LEU A 101 11.69 22.43 3.99
CA LEU A 101 10.83 23.52 4.46
C LEU A 101 10.56 23.34 5.96
N ASN A 102 11.01 24.30 6.76
CA ASN A 102 10.73 24.37 8.20
C ASN A 102 9.32 24.92 8.46
N PHE A 103 8.30 24.21 7.98
CA PHE A 103 6.92 24.59 8.22
C PHE A 103 6.42 23.95 9.52
N LYS A 104 6.04 24.78 10.49
CA LYS A 104 5.45 24.31 11.74
C LYS A 104 3.95 24.11 11.55
N TRP A 105 3.55 22.88 11.33
CA TRP A 105 2.14 22.51 11.32
C TRP A 105 1.53 22.59 12.71
N PRO A 106 0.26 23.03 12.85
CA PRO A 106 -0.47 22.92 14.11
C PRO A 106 -0.53 21.46 14.57
N GLU A 107 -0.37 21.24 15.88
CA GLU A 107 -0.34 19.86 16.44
C GLU A 107 -1.56 19.00 16.08
N ARG A 108 -2.72 19.62 15.90
CA ARG A 108 -3.96 18.95 15.47
C ARG A 108 -3.78 18.20 14.15
N TRP A 109 -3.07 18.78 13.18
CA TRP A 109 -2.80 18.15 11.89
C TRP A 109 -1.73 17.07 11.98
N LEU A 110 -0.73 17.27 12.86
CA LEU A 110 0.30 16.27 13.11
C LEU A 110 -0.28 15.00 13.75
N TRP A 111 -1.38 15.11 14.50
CA TRP A 111 -2.07 13.97 15.08
C TRP A 111 -2.60 13.01 13.99
N PHE A 112 -3.19 13.53 12.92
CA PHE A 112 -3.66 12.72 11.80
C PHE A 112 -2.50 11.96 11.13
N GLY A 113 -1.38 12.63 10.89
CA GLY A 113 -0.19 12.00 10.33
C GLY A 113 0.41 10.90 11.22
N ARG A 114 0.41 11.10 12.54
CA ARG A 114 0.91 10.10 13.51
C ARG A 114 -0.01 8.89 13.63
N ASN A 115 -1.31 9.05 13.40
CA ASN A 115 -2.31 7.99 13.56
C ASN A 115 -2.84 7.46 12.23
N THR A 116 -2.11 7.66 11.14
CA THR A 116 -2.54 7.28 9.78
C THR A 116 -2.93 5.79 9.69
N LEU A 117 -2.20 4.90 10.35
CA LEU A 117 -2.51 3.47 10.33
C LEU A 117 -3.85 3.16 11.01
N ILE A 118 -4.13 3.80 12.13
CA ILE A 118 -5.41 3.63 12.86
C ILE A 118 -6.56 4.16 12.01
N ILE A 119 -6.38 5.34 11.42
CA ILE A 119 -7.36 5.94 10.52
C ILE A 119 -7.63 5.02 9.33
N TYR A 120 -6.57 4.46 8.72
CA TYR A 120 -6.67 3.51 7.63
C TYR A 120 -7.44 2.24 8.03
N LEU A 121 -7.23 1.70 9.23
CA LEU A 121 -7.93 0.50 9.68
C LEU A 121 -9.40 0.75 10.02
N ILE A 122 -9.73 1.95 10.50
CA ILE A 122 -11.09 2.28 10.96
C ILE A 122 -11.98 2.80 9.81
N HIS A 123 -11.40 3.46 8.78
CA HIS A 123 -12.21 4.08 7.73
C HIS A 123 -13.04 3.05 6.94
N GLN A 124 -12.51 1.85 6.66
CA GLN A 124 -13.24 0.82 5.92
C GLN A 124 -14.51 0.33 6.65
N PRO A 125 -14.44 -0.09 7.93
CA PRO A 125 -15.65 -0.44 8.69
C PRO A 125 -16.66 0.71 8.78
N ILE A 126 -16.20 1.96 8.90
CA ILE A 126 -17.09 3.12 8.94
C ILE A 126 -17.81 3.31 7.60
N LEU A 127 -17.09 3.22 6.48
CA LEU A 127 -17.68 3.35 5.15
C LEU A 127 -18.74 2.26 4.89
N ILE A 128 -18.41 1.00 5.23
CA ILE A 128 -19.36 -0.11 5.11
C ILE A 128 -20.58 0.14 5.99
N GLY A 129 -20.38 0.56 7.23
CA GLY A 129 -21.48 0.92 8.14
C GLY A 129 -22.40 2.02 7.58
N ILE A 130 -21.82 3.06 6.96
CA ILE A 130 -22.57 4.13 6.30
C ILE A 130 -23.36 3.60 5.10
N LEU A 131 -22.78 2.74 4.28
CA LEU A 131 -23.44 2.15 3.11
C LEU A 131 -24.61 1.25 3.51
N ILE A 132 -24.46 0.45 4.55
CA ILE A 132 -25.55 -0.36 5.10
C ILE A 132 -26.65 0.53 5.65
N PHE A 133 -26.31 1.57 6.41
CA PHE A 133 -27.30 2.48 7.00
C PHE A 133 -28.02 3.29 5.93
N SER A 134 -27.37 3.64 4.83
CA SER A 134 -27.99 4.34 3.68
C SER A 134 -28.87 3.43 2.82
N GLY A 135 -28.93 2.12 3.10
CA GLY A 135 -29.73 1.15 2.36
C GLY A 135 -29.21 0.84 0.94
N GLN A 136 -28.00 1.26 0.62
CA GLN A 136 -27.38 0.99 -0.69
C GLN A 136 -26.77 -0.41 -0.79
N VAL A 137 -26.44 -1.02 0.34
CA VAL A 137 -25.88 -2.39 0.44
C VAL A 137 -26.64 -3.11 1.54
N SER A 138 -27.18 -4.30 1.25
CA SER A 138 -27.75 -5.17 2.27
C SER A 138 -26.67 -6.08 2.87
N LEU A 139 -26.87 -6.53 4.12
CA LEU A 139 -25.97 -7.50 4.76
C LEU A 139 -25.90 -8.83 4.01
N GLY A 140 -26.79 -9.09 3.05
CA GLY A 140 -26.79 -10.26 2.19
C GLY A 140 -25.98 -10.09 0.89
N ASP A 141 -25.49 -8.87 0.61
CA ASP A 141 -24.72 -8.54 -0.59
C ASP A 141 -23.21 -8.43 -0.25
N LEU A 142 -22.84 -8.60 1.03
CA LEU A 142 -21.47 -8.64 1.55
C LEU A 142 -21.03 -10.09 1.75
#